data_572a40e4f227d2d91c869942ad1d7f02
#
_entry.id   572a40e4f227d2d91c869942ad1d7f02
#
_cell.length_a   1.000
_cell.length_b   1.000
_cell.length_c   1.000
_cell.angle_alpha   90.00
_cell.angle_beta   90.00
_cell.angle_gamma   90.00
#
_symmetry.space_group_name_H-M   'P 1'
#
loop_
_entity.id
_entity.type
_entity.pdbx_description
1 polymer ?
#
loop_
_entity_poly.entity_id
_entity_poly.type
_entity_poly.pdbx_seq_one_letter_code
_entity_poly.pdbx_strand_id
1 'polypeptide(L)'
;MSSMIIDTAGKYSFNPGYIYLMASSSALGALFFGYVMGVFNPLQDFIQENLYPDISTTMLAMMTSFVPAGAAIGALMAGKIASERGRRSSLIMTDLLSILGALLTITPGKNCMLLGRLICGYCVGLNSSLVPLYIQEVSPTELKGITGSFTQVFVSIGILLAYLLGLGVPAGTSGPNSQWWRLMLGIPIL
;
A
#
# COMPACT_ATOMS: atom_id res chain seq x y z
N MET A 1 22.51 9.52 -10.99
CA MET A 1 23.94 9.22 -11.27
C MET A 1 24.88 10.31 -10.70
N SER A 2 24.41 11.19 -9.83
CA SER A 2 25.16 12.39 -9.38
C SER A 2 25.50 12.41 -7.88
N SER A 3 25.65 11.29 -7.20
CA SER A 3 25.98 11.23 -5.77
C SER A 3 27.18 10.35 -5.42
N MET A 4 27.98 10.00 -6.42
CA MET A 4 29.19 9.22 -6.22
C MET A 4 30.37 10.20 -6.12
N ILE A 5 30.77 10.52 -4.89
CA ILE A 5 31.99 11.31 -4.62
C ILE A 5 33.11 10.31 -4.35
N ILE A 6 34.16 10.37 -5.13
CA ILE A 6 35.39 9.60 -4.88
C ILE A 6 36.20 10.41 -3.88
N ASP A 7 36.40 9.87 -2.69
CA ASP A 7 37.28 10.44 -1.69
C ASP A 7 38.75 10.34 -2.12
N THR A 8 39.61 11.23 -1.64
CA THR A 8 41.05 11.29 -1.95
C THR A 8 41.83 10.01 -1.65
N ALA A 9 41.18 9.04 -0.94
CA ALA A 9 41.69 7.69 -0.67
C ALA A 9 41.18 6.62 -1.63
N GLY A 10 40.47 6.97 -2.73
CA GLY A 10 39.91 6.01 -3.68
C GLY A 10 38.69 5.22 -3.12
N LYS A 11 38.16 5.61 -1.99
CA LYS A 11 37.00 5.00 -1.35
C LYS A 11 35.74 5.70 -1.82
N TYR A 12 34.75 4.95 -2.27
CA TYR A 12 33.45 5.50 -2.64
C TYR A 12 32.77 6.06 -1.39
N SER A 13 32.62 7.39 -1.32
CA SER A 13 31.86 8.05 -0.28
C SER A 13 30.41 8.17 -0.75
N PHE A 14 29.50 7.48 -0.07
CA PHE A 14 28.07 7.62 -0.29
C PHE A 14 27.54 8.67 0.67
N ASN A 15 26.69 9.56 0.18
CA ASN A 15 25.96 10.47 1.06
C ASN A 15 24.83 9.69 1.76
N PRO A 16 24.98 9.35 3.05
CA PRO A 16 23.97 8.52 3.75
C PRO A 16 22.59 9.18 3.77
N GLY A 17 22.51 10.52 3.82
CA GLY A 17 21.25 11.25 3.80
C GLY A 17 20.46 11.03 2.53
N TYR A 18 21.12 10.96 1.37
CA TYR A 18 20.47 10.68 0.10
C TYR A 18 19.90 9.25 0.05
N ILE A 19 20.63 8.27 0.59
CA ILE A 19 20.20 6.88 0.65
C ILE A 19 18.96 6.74 1.55
N TYR A 20 18.98 7.38 2.73
CA TYR A 20 17.81 7.37 3.63
C TYR A 20 16.59 8.03 3.00
N LEU A 21 16.78 9.12 2.25
CA LEU A 21 15.70 9.80 1.56
C LEU A 21 15.09 8.90 0.46
N MET A 22 15.94 8.22 -0.32
CA MET A 22 15.49 7.27 -1.34
C MET A 22 14.79 6.06 -0.72
N ALA A 23 15.33 5.52 0.37
CA ALA A 23 14.73 4.40 1.08
C ALA A 23 13.39 4.78 1.70
N SER A 24 13.29 5.95 2.34
CA SER A 24 12.03 6.42 2.95
C SER A 24 10.97 6.73 1.90
N SER A 25 11.32 7.35 0.78
CA SER A 25 10.36 7.60 -0.31
C SER A 25 9.80 6.30 -0.89
N SER A 26 10.65 5.30 -1.08
CA SER A 26 10.20 3.99 -1.56
C SER A 26 9.39 3.22 -0.52
N ALA A 27 9.68 3.43 0.76
CA ALA A 27 8.95 2.80 1.86
C ALA A 27 7.52 3.36 2.04
N LEU A 28 7.16 4.49 1.41
CA LEU A 28 5.77 4.95 1.33
C LEU A 28 4.87 3.92 0.64
N GLY A 29 5.38 3.19 -0.37
CA GLY A 29 4.68 2.06 -0.95
C GLY A 29 4.40 0.93 0.06
N ALA A 30 5.31 0.72 1.03
CA ALA A 30 5.10 -0.22 2.12
C ALA A 30 4.06 0.29 3.14
N LEU A 31 4.00 1.59 3.38
CA LEU A 31 2.95 2.22 4.20
C LEU A 31 1.58 2.03 3.55
N PHE A 32 1.46 2.26 2.24
CA PHE A 32 0.25 1.98 1.48
C PHE A 32 -0.18 0.51 1.65
N PHE A 33 0.75 -0.43 1.52
CA PHE A 33 0.48 -1.85 1.75
C PHE A 33 -0.15 -2.10 3.13
N GLY A 34 0.50 -1.62 4.20
CA GLY A 34 -0.01 -1.78 5.56
C GLY A 34 -1.40 -1.16 5.75
N TYR A 35 -1.59 0.04 5.21
CA TYR A 35 -2.86 0.75 5.31
C TYR A 35 -4.02 0.00 4.61
N VAL A 36 -3.83 -0.44 3.38
CA VAL A 36 -4.86 -1.18 2.61
C VAL A 36 -5.24 -2.49 3.30
N MET A 37 -4.27 -3.18 3.93
CA MET A 37 -4.53 -4.39 4.70
C MET A 37 -5.34 -4.12 5.98
N GLY A 38 -5.07 -3.01 6.65
CA GLY A 38 -5.69 -2.67 7.93
C GLY A 38 -7.04 -1.98 7.83
N VAL A 39 -7.26 -1.15 6.80
CA VAL A 39 -8.39 -0.20 6.74
C VAL A 39 -9.77 -0.85 6.70
N PHE A 40 -9.88 -2.04 6.17
CA PHE A 40 -11.19 -2.69 6.00
C PHE A 40 -11.73 -3.27 7.30
N ASN A 41 -10.86 -3.73 8.21
CA ASN A 41 -11.29 -4.34 9.46
C ASN A 41 -12.22 -3.43 10.29
N PRO A 42 -11.84 -2.18 10.60
CA PRO A 42 -12.73 -1.29 11.35
C PRO A 42 -13.94 -0.79 10.54
N LEU A 43 -13.91 -0.89 9.21
CA LEU A 43 -15.02 -0.47 8.35
C LEU A 43 -16.03 -1.59 8.08
N GLN A 44 -15.70 -2.85 8.36
CA GLN A 44 -16.51 -3.99 7.99
C GLN A 44 -17.92 -3.92 8.61
N ASP A 45 -18.00 -3.67 9.90
CA ASP A 45 -19.27 -3.59 10.63
C ASP A 45 -20.09 -2.38 10.16
N PHE A 46 -19.43 -1.24 9.95
CA PHE A 46 -20.08 -0.04 9.42
C PHE A 46 -20.67 -0.25 8.01
N ILE A 47 -19.94 -0.94 7.13
CA ILE A 47 -20.40 -1.25 5.78
C ILE A 47 -21.62 -2.17 5.83
N GLN A 48 -21.64 -3.15 6.71
CA GLN A 48 -22.74 -4.08 6.88
C GLN A 48 -23.98 -3.40 7.46
N GLU A 49 -23.83 -2.56 8.46
CA GLU A 49 -24.96 -1.94 9.15
C GLU A 49 -25.54 -0.74 8.40
N ASN A 50 -24.71 0.11 7.82
CA ASN A 50 -25.12 1.42 7.31
C ASN A 50 -25.09 1.55 5.78
N LEU A 51 -24.17 0.87 5.09
CA LEU A 51 -24.02 1.06 3.66
C LEU A 51 -24.79 0.02 2.85
N TYR A 52 -24.76 -1.21 3.30
CA TYR A 52 -25.40 -2.35 2.62
C TYR A 52 -26.06 -3.30 3.64
N PRO A 53 -27.22 -2.94 4.24
CA PRO A 53 -27.89 -3.80 5.23
C PRO A 53 -28.23 -5.20 4.70
N ASP A 54 -28.48 -5.30 3.39
CA ASP A 54 -28.82 -6.55 2.70
C ASP A 54 -27.58 -7.28 2.14
N ILE A 55 -26.36 -6.96 2.61
CA ILE A 55 -25.17 -7.63 2.11
C ILE A 55 -25.08 -9.04 2.70
N SER A 56 -24.89 -10.03 1.83
CA SER A 56 -24.62 -11.41 2.29
C SER A 56 -23.27 -11.45 3.00
N THR A 57 -23.20 -12.22 4.09
CA THR A 57 -21.92 -12.51 4.79
C THR A 57 -20.85 -13.06 3.85
N THR A 58 -21.26 -13.83 2.85
CA THR A 58 -20.37 -14.34 1.80
C THR A 58 -19.76 -13.19 0.98
N MET A 59 -20.54 -12.18 0.61
CA MET A 59 -20.05 -11.06 -0.18
C MET A 59 -19.10 -10.17 0.63
N LEU A 60 -19.39 -9.98 1.92
CA LEU A 60 -18.50 -9.28 2.84
C LEU A 60 -17.15 -10.02 2.99
N ALA A 61 -17.21 -11.34 3.15
CA ALA A 61 -16.01 -12.19 3.18
C ALA A 61 -15.22 -12.12 1.87
N MET A 62 -15.88 -12.06 0.71
CA MET A 62 -15.22 -11.87 -0.58
C MET A 62 -14.51 -10.51 -0.66
N MET A 63 -15.14 -9.42 -0.18
CA MET A 63 -14.51 -8.09 -0.14
C MET A 63 -13.24 -8.07 0.70
N THR A 64 -13.19 -8.85 1.77
CA THR A 64 -12.01 -9.00 2.62
C THR A 64 -10.94 -9.87 1.94
N SER A 65 -11.33 -10.99 1.34
CA SER A 65 -10.43 -11.99 0.75
C SER A 65 -9.83 -11.57 -0.59
N PHE A 66 -10.45 -10.63 -1.33
CA PHE A 66 -9.98 -10.20 -2.64
C PHE A 66 -8.67 -9.41 -2.58
N VAL A 67 -8.38 -8.75 -1.45
CA VAL A 67 -7.08 -8.07 -1.27
C VAL A 67 -5.94 -9.08 -1.17
N PRO A 68 -5.96 -10.09 -0.28
CA PRO A 68 -4.93 -11.14 -0.28
C PRO A 68 -4.84 -11.93 -1.60
N ALA A 69 -5.99 -12.22 -2.24
CA ALA A 69 -6.01 -12.91 -3.52
C ALA A 69 -5.34 -12.10 -4.64
N GLY A 70 -5.67 -10.80 -4.73
CA GLY A 70 -4.99 -9.87 -5.63
C GLY A 70 -3.50 -9.76 -5.33
N ALA A 71 -3.13 -9.70 -4.05
CA ALA A 71 -1.74 -9.61 -3.61
C ALA A 71 -0.92 -10.83 -4.02
N ALA A 72 -1.48 -12.03 -3.94
CA ALA A 72 -0.82 -13.23 -4.41
C ALA A 72 -0.48 -13.16 -5.92
N ILE A 73 -1.43 -12.70 -6.74
CA ILE A 73 -1.21 -12.52 -8.18
C ILE A 73 -0.15 -11.43 -8.44
N GLY A 74 -0.27 -10.28 -7.74
CA GLY A 74 0.68 -9.17 -7.85
C GLY A 74 2.11 -9.58 -7.49
N ALA A 75 2.29 -10.29 -6.39
CA ALA A 75 3.61 -10.77 -5.96
C ALA A 75 4.28 -11.70 -6.97
N LEU A 76 3.51 -12.61 -7.58
CA LEU A 76 4.01 -13.50 -8.63
C LEU A 76 4.44 -12.74 -9.89
N MET A 77 3.74 -11.67 -10.24
CA MET A 77 4.04 -10.87 -11.44
C MET A 77 5.13 -9.82 -11.22
N ALA A 78 5.42 -9.46 -9.97
CA ALA A 78 6.34 -8.38 -9.61
C ALA A 78 7.74 -8.55 -10.21
N GLY A 79 8.30 -9.75 -10.14
CA GLY A 79 9.62 -10.06 -10.69
C GLY A 79 9.70 -9.85 -12.21
N LYS A 80 8.69 -10.30 -12.94
CA LYS A 80 8.61 -10.14 -14.41
C LYS A 80 8.48 -8.67 -14.80
N ILE A 81 7.56 -7.94 -14.16
CA ILE A 81 7.34 -6.51 -14.41
C ILE A 81 8.61 -5.70 -14.10
N ALA A 82 9.28 -6.01 -12.99
CA ALA A 82 10.53 -5.35 -12.60
C ALA A 82 11.67 -5.59 -13.61
N SER A 83 11.76 -6.78 -14.19
CA SER A 83 12.79 -7.10 -15.18
C SER A 83 12.54 -6.44 -16.55
N GLU A 84 11.29 -6.35 -16.98
CA GLU A 84 10.92 -5.80 -18.30
C GLU A 84 10.91 -4.27 -18.34
N ARG A 85 10.38 -3.62 -17.29
CA ARG A 85 10.16 -2.16 -17.27
C ARG A 85 11.11 -1.38 -16.38
N GLY A 86 11.91 -2.08 -15.60
CA GLY A 86 12.78 -1.48 -14.58
C GLY A 86 12.01 -1.15 -13.29
N ARG A 87 12.74 -1.10 -12.17
CA ARG A 87 12.14 -0.99 -10.81
C ARG A 87 11.36 0.31 -10.61
N ARG A 88 11.97 1.46 -11.00
CA ARG A 88 11.37 2.78 -10.85
C ARG A 88 10.07 2.93 -11.65
N SER A 89 10.08 2.50 -12.92
CA SER A 89 8.89 2.57 -13.77
C SER A 89 7.77 1.66 -13.27
N SER A 90 8.13 0.50 -12.72
CA SER A 90 7.18 -0.44 -12.15
C SER A 90 6.51 0.11 -10.89
N LEU A 91 7.25 0.79 -10.00
CA LEU A 91 6.68 1.46 -8.82
C LEU A 91 5.69 2.55 -9.23
N ILE A 92 6.08 3.45 -10.15
CA ILE A 92 5.19 4.52 -10.64
C ILE A 92 3.90 3.93 -11.25
N MET A 93 4.02 2.87 -12.04
CA MET A 93 2.86 2.20 -12.63
C MET A 93 1.95 1.59 -11.56
N THR A 94 2.54 1.01 -10.51
CA THR A 94 1.80 0.45 -9.37
C THR A 94 1.04 1.55 -8.63
N ASP A 95 1.66 2.71 -8.41
CA ASP A 95 1.03 3.84 -7.74
C ASP A 95 -0.16 4.39 -8.55
N LEU A 96 0.00 4.55 -9.86
CA LEU A 96 -1.11 4.95 -10.74
C LEU A 96 -2.27 3.95 -10.72
N LEU A 97 -1.95 2.66 -10.72
CA LEU A 97 -2.96 1.60 -10.65
C LEU A 97 -3.65 1.56 -9.28
N SER A 98 -2.92 1.88 -8.20
CA SER A 98 -3.48 1.96 -6.84
C SER A 98 -4.50 3.10 -6.71
N ILE A 99 -4.24 4.24 -7.34
CA ILE A 99 -5.18 5.36 -7.40
C ILE A 99 -6.49 4.93 -8.08
N LEU A 100 -6.41 4.23 -9.22
CA LEU A 100 -7.60 3.70 -9.89
C LEU A 100 -8.36 2.70 -9.02
N GLY A 101 -7.65 1.80 -8.33
CA GLY A 101 -8.25 0.84 -7.39
C GLY A 101 -8.97 1.54 -6.23
N ALA A 102 -8.35 2.57 -5.66
CA ALA A 102 -8.94 3.35 -4.57
C ALA A 102 -10.18 4.13 -5.02
N LEU A 103 -10.15 4.76 -6.20
CA LEU A 103 -11.30 5.45 -6.79
C LEU A 103 -12.49 4.50 -6.99
N LEU A 104 -12.24 3.29 -7.50
CA LEU A 104 -13.27 2.27 -7.65
C LEU A 104 -13.83 1.82 -6.30
N THR A 105 -13.01 1.75 -5.28
CA THR A 105 -13.43 1.35 -3.93
C THR A 105 -14.33 2.39 -3.27
N ILE A 106 -14.14 3.69 -3.56
CA ILE A 106 -14.98 4.79 -3.03
C ILE A 106 -16.33 4.88 -3.76
N THR A 107 -16.41 4.39 -4.99
CA THR A 107 -17.62 4.49 -5.80
C THR A 107 -18.75 3.64 -5.17
N PRO A 108 -19.95 4.21 -4.96
CA PRO A 108 -21.08 3.47 -4.37
C PRO A 108 -21.54 2.38 -5.34
N GLY A 109 -21.23 1.12 -5.01
CA GLY A 109 -21.59 -0.05 -5.80
C GLY A 109 -20.88 -1.29 -5.28
N LYS A 110 -21.63 -2.33 -4.90
CA LYS A 110 -21.07 -3.58 -4.33
C LYS A 110 -19.99 -4.18 -5.24
N ASN A 111 -20.26 -4.22 -6.54
CA ASN A 111 -19.33 -4.80 -7.53
C ASN A 111 -18.12 -3.89 -7.81
N CYS A 112 -18.31 -2.57 -7.83
CA CYS A 112 -17.21 -1.60 -8.01
C CYS A 112 -16.25 -1.67 -6.82
N MET A 113 -16.79 -1.74 -5.62
CA MET A 113 -16.00 -1.89 -4.39
C MET A 113 -15.20 -3.20 -4.40
N LEU A 114 -15.81 -4.31 -4.84
CA LEU A 114 -15.15 -5.60 -4.95
C LEU A 114 -13.97 -5.57 -5.95
N LEU A 115 -14.20 -5.00 -7.14
CA LEU A 115 -13.15 -4.83 -8.15
C LEU A 115 -12.04 -3.89 -7.68
N GLY A 116 -12.40 -2.78 -7.03
CA GLY A 116 -11.43 -1.86 -6.45
C GLY A 116 -10.53 -2.54 -5.42
N ARG A 117 -11.11 -3.40 -4.57
CA ARG A 117 -10.36 -4.20 -3.57
C ARG A 117 -9.40 -5.19 -4.23
N LEU A 118 -9.80 -5.83 -5.32
CA LEU A 118 -8.92 -6.73 -6.07
C LEU A 118 -7.73 -5.99 -6.68
N ILE A 119 -7.98 -4.82 -7.28
CA ILE A 119 -6.93 -3.98 -7.88
C ILE A 119 -5.99 -3.45 -6.80
N CYS A 120 -6.50 -2.93 -5.68
CA CYS A 120 -5.68 -2.51 -4.56
C CYS A 120 -4.83 -3.68 -4.02
N GLY A 121 -5.42 -4.87 -3.92
CA GLY A 121 -4.70 -6.07 -3.54
C GLY A 121 -3.56 -6.40 -4.50
N TYR A 122 -3.80 -6.33 -5.80
CA TYR A 122 -2.77 -6.54 -6.82
C TYR A 122 -1.61 -5.56 -6.65
N CYS A 123 -1.89 -4.27 -6.40
CA CYS A 123 -0.88 -3.25 -6.13
C CYS A 123 -0.11 -3.53 -4.82
N VAL A 124 -0.81 -3.99 -3.79
CA VAL A 124 -0.21 -4.44 -2.52
C VAL A 124 0.81 -5.55 -2.77
N GLY A 125 0.46 -6.55 -3.59
CA GLY A 125 1.35 -7.64 -3.96
C GLY A 125 2.58 -7.19 -4.75
N LEU A 126 2.40 -6.26 -5.70
CA LEU A 126 3.51 -5.66 -6.43
C LEU A 126 4.45 -4.91 -5.46
N ASN A 127 3.92 -4.03 -4.61
CA ASN A 127 4.71 -3.23 -3.68
C ASN A 127 5.43 -4.09 -2.64
N SER A 128 4.83 -5.18 -2.17
CA SER A 128 5.47 -6.10 -1.21
C SER A 128 6.77 -6.71 -1.72
N SER A 129 6.92 -6.84 -3.04
CA SER A 129 8.10 -7.39 -3.70
C SER A 129 9.02 -6.30 -4.26
N LEU A 130 8.45 -5.26 -4.90
CA LEU A 130 9.22 -4.21 -5.58
C LEU A 130 9.92 -3.27 -4.61
N VAL A 131 9.26 -2.89 -3.51
CA VAL A 131 9.82 -1.94 -2.53
C VAL A 131 11.08 -2.49 -1.87
N PRO A 132 11.08 -3.69 -1.25
CA PRO A 132 12.29 -4.23 -0.65
C PRO A 132 13.37 -4.52 -1.69
N LEU A 133 13.01 -4.95 -2.91
CA LEU A 133 13.96 -5.16 -3.99
C LEU A 133 14.68 -3.86 -4.36
N TYR A 134 13.91 -2.77 -4.57
CA TYR A 134 14.47 -1.48 -4.92
C TYR A 134 15.37 -0.91 -3.80
N ILE A 135 14.94 -1.01 -2.54
CA ILE A 135 15.72 -0.58 -1.38
C ILE A 135 17.04 -1.35 -1.28
N GLN A 136 17.02 -2.66 -1.51
CA GLN A 136 18.24 -3.50 -1.46
C GLN A 136 19.21 -3.20 -2.61
N GLU A 137 18.72 -2.83 -3.79
CA GLU A 137 19.55 -2.47 -4.94
C GLU A 137 20.22 -1.09 -4.78
N VAL A 138 19.52 -0.14 -4.16
CA VAL A 138 20.02 1.24 -3.97
C VAL A 138 20.91 1.35 -2.73
N SER A 139 20.74 0.49 -1.73
CA SER A 139 21.47 0.56 -0.47
C SER A 139 22.83 -0.12 -0.56
N PRO A 140 23.91 0.52 -0.05
CA PRO A 140 25.20 -0.12 0.14
C PRO A 140 25.08 -1.34 1.07
N THR A 141 25.98 -2.29 0.92
CA THR A 141 25.99 -3.54 1.72
C THR A 141 25.96 -3.29 3.23
N GLU A 142 26.60 -2.23 3.68
CA GLU A 142 26.70 -1.85 5.11
C GLU A 142 25.39 -1.36 5.68
N LEU A 143 24.51 -0.78 4.86
CA LEU A 143 23.23 -0.17 5.28
C LEU A 143 22.02 -1.05 4.94
N LYS A 144 22.20 -2.16 4.22
CA LYS A 144 21.08 -3.03 3.78
C LYS A 144 20.20 -3.52 4.94
N GLY A 145 20.79 -3.84 6.07
CA GLY A 145 20.04 -4.29 7.25
C GLY A 145 19.11 -3.20 7.80
N ILE A 146 19.63 -1.98 7.93
CA ILE A 146 18.87 -0.83 8.44
C ILE A 146 17.78 -0.44 7.46
N THR A 147 18.13 -0.25 6.18
CA THR A 147 17.17 0.17 5.15
C THR A 147 16.10 -0.90 4.88
N GLY A 148 16.43 -2.19 5.00
CA GLY A 148 15.45 -3.27 4.91
C GLY A 148 14.41 -3.23 6.03
N SER A 149 14.81 -2.85 7.23
CA SER A 149 13.89 -2.68 8.37
C SER A 149 12.88 -1.55 8.17
N PHE A 150 13.21 -0.51 7.39
CA PHE A 150 12.26 0.56 7.06
C PHE A 150 10.97 0.03 6.43
N THR A 151 11.06 -0.92 5.52
CA THR A 151 9.88 -1.51 4.87
C THR A 151 8.90 -2.04 5.91
N GLN A 152 9.38 -2.82 6.89
CA GLN A 152 8.52 -3.40 7.92
C GLN A 152 7.96 -2.34 8.88
N VAL A 153 8.76 -1.35 9.24
CA VAL A 153 8.31 -0.24 10.09
C VAL A 153 7.19 0.54 9.40
N PHE A 154 7.34 0.87 8.12
CA PHE A 154 6.31 1.59 7.36
C PHE A 154 5.04 0.78 7.15
N VAL A 155 5.13 -0.54 6.94
CA VAL A 155 3.94 -1.43 6.94
C VAL A 155 3.22 -1.34 8.27
N SER A 156 3.94 -1.45 9.39
CA SER A 156 3.35 -1.38 10.73
C SER A 156 2.70 -0.03 11.02
N ILE A 157 3.34 1.07 10.61
CA ILE A 157 2.78 2.42 10.70
C ILE A 157 1.50 2.53 9.86
N GLY A 158 1.49 1.97 8.64
CA GLY A 158 0.31 1.96 7.78
C GLY A 158 -0.89 1.26 8.43
N ILE A 159 -0.65 0.08 9.02
CA ILE A 159 -1.67 -0.66 9.77
C ILE A 159 -2.16 0.17 10.96
N LEU A 160 -1.24 0.73 11.76
CA LEU A 160 -1.58 1.57 12.91
C LEU A 160 -2.46 2.77 12.51
N LEU A 161 -2.08 3.48 11.45
CA LEU A 161 -2.86 4.61 10.92
C LEU A 161 -4.28 4.17 10.50
N ALA A 162 -4.41 3.02 9.85
CA ALA A 162 -5.71 2.47 9.46
C ALA A 162 -6.62 2.22 10.67
N TYR A 163 -6.08 1.65 11.75
CA TYR A 163 -6.84 1.42 12.97
C TYR A 163 -7.13 2.71 13.75
N LEU A 164 -6.19 3.65 13.83
CA LEU A 164 -6.42 4.96 14.46
C LEU A 164 -7.54 5.73 13.78
N LEU A 165 -7.56 5.75 12.46
CA LEU A 165 -8.65 6.35 11.69
C LEU A 165 -9.97 5.58 11.87
N GLY A 166 -9.88 4.27 12.06
CA GLY A 166 -11.02 3.41 12.38
C GLY A 166 -11.71 3.78 13.69
N LEU A 167 -10.98 4.28 14.68
CA LEU A 167 -11.58 4.80 15.92
C LEU A 167 -12.51 5.99 15.69
N GLY A 168 -12.33 6.74 14.62
CA GLY A 168 -13.21 7.83 14.21
C GLY A 168 -14.50 7.38 13.50
N VAL A 169 -14.66 6.08 13.22
CA VAL A 169 -15.90 5.54 12.66
C VAL A 169 -16.98 5.60 13.75
N PRO A 170 -18.09 6.31 13.53
CA PRO A 170 -19.12 6.42 14.56
C PRO A 170 -19.72 5.05 14.86
N ALA A 171 -19.61 4.61 16.10
CA ALA A 171 -20.27 3.42 16.60
C ALA A 171 -21.76 3.75 16.79
N GLY A 172 -22.63 3.23 15.93
CA GLY A 172 -24.10 3.39 16.00
C GLY A 172 -24.63 4.51 15.12
N THR A 173 -25.79 4.28 14.55
CA THR A 173 -26.80 5.18 13.90
C THR A 173 -26.37 6.52 13.26
N SER A 174 -25.13 6.71 12.91
CA SER A 174 -24.74 7.78 12.00
C SER A 174 -25.16 7.34 10.61
N GLY A 175 -26.29 7.89 10.14
CA GLY A 175 -26.96 7.45 8.93
C GLY A 175 -26.02 7.34 7.70
N PRO A 176 -26.53 6.86 6.56
CA PRO A 176 -25.77 6.57 5.34
C PRO A 176 -25.00 7.78 4.76
N ASN A 177 -25.18 8.96 5.34
CA ASN A 177 -24.50 10.20 4.98
C ASN A 177 -23.12 10.40 5.63
N SER A 178 -22.63 9.51 6.47
CA SER A 178 -21.27 9.63 7.00
C SER A 178 -20.26 9.48 5.85
N GLN A 179 -19.62 10.59 5.48
CA GLN A 179 -18.55 10.60 4.44
C GLN A 179 -17.23 10.00 4.95
N TRP A 180 -17.17 9.61 6.24
CA TRP A 180 -15.94 9.16 6.89
C TRP A 180 -15.33 7.91 6.24
N TRP A 181 -16.19 6.94 5.88
CA TRP A 181 -15.73 5.73 5.19
C TRP A 181 -15.08 6.02 3.84
N ARG A 182 -15.56 7.05 3.11
CA ARG A 182 -14.95 7.46 1.83
C ARG A 182 -13.59 8.09 2.05
N LEU A 183 -13.42 8.89 3.10
CA LEU A 183 -12.12 9.43 3.47
C LEU A 183 -11.13 8.31 3.79
N MET A 184 -11.54 7.33 4.61
CA MET A 184 -10.67 6.21 4.95
C MET A 184 -10.27 5.38 3.73
N LEU A 185 -11.20 5.05 2.84
CA LEU A 185 -10.89 4.30 1.62
C LEU A 185 -10.19 5.15 0.55
N GLY A 186 -10.25 6.49 0.66
CA GLY A 186 -9.64 7.45 -0.25
C GLY A 186 -8.21 7.85 0.09
N ILE A 187 -7.76 7.69 1.32
CA ILE A 187 -6.38 8.01 1.73
C ILE A 187 -5.32 7.38 0.83
N PRO A 188 -5.48 6.15 0.30
CA PRO A 188 -4.54 5.57 -0.65
C PRO A 188 -4.37 6.34 -1.97
N ILE A 189 -5.17 7.39 -2.22
CA ILE A 189 -5.04 8.25 -3.40
C ILE A 189 -3.96 9.34 -3.17
N LEU A 190 -3.69 9.69 -1.91
CA LEU A 190 -2.72 10.70 -1.51
C LEU A 190 -1.29 10.14 -1.45
#